data_1cb20265b425fae14d374e90ba7c5889
#
_entry.id   1cb20265b425fae14d374e90ba7c5889
#
_cell.length_a   1.000
_cell.length_b   1.000
_cell.length_c   1.000
_cell.angle_alpha   90.00
_cell.angle_beta   90.00
_cell.angle_gamma   90.00
#
_symmetry.space_group_name_H-M   'P 1'
#
loop_
_entity.id
_entity.type
_entity.pdbx_description
1 polymer ?
#
loop_
_entity_poly.entity_id
_entity_poly.type
_entity_poly.pdbx_seq_one_letter_code
_entity_poly.pdbx_strand_id
1 'polypeptide(L)'
;MSRSVFSAGRAQFVDHPRECDCCFVLIMAAVQTEVSLFSQPWQRPLHIYGGLICNALMADSWSDRTPLHEAAYQGRLLHLRSLISQGYHVDTLTMDRVSPLHEACLGGHYACAKFLLDHGANAEAVSTDGATPLFNSCSSGSAACVRLILQHRASVNTPDLLASPVHQAAKKGHRECLELLLSYGARIDMELPVMGTPLYSACVAQAASCVRLLLHSGADVQIGCGQDSPLHAAVRAGGADVVDLLMDFGADACCRNVEGKTPQDLSPPNSAVRTVLQKKGLCALSRLCRICIRRSLGRNRLHRASSLFLPHTIKDFLLYR
;
A
#
# COMPACT_ATOMS: atom_id res chain seq x y z
N MET A 1 -8.34 -75.70 9.09
CA MET A 1 -8.56 -75.85 7.64
C MET A 1 -9.25 -74.59 7.13
N SER A 2 -8.81 -74.11 6.00
CA SER A 2 -9.32 -73.03 5.16
C SER A 2 -8.81 -71.65 5.46
N ARG A 3 -7.89 -71.30 4.61
CA ARG A 3 -7.36 -69.94 4.34
C ARG A 3 -8.42 -69.09 3.61
N SER A 4 -8.55 -67.84 3.95
CA SER A 4 -9.10 -66.87 3.02
C SER A 4 -8.18 -65.65 2.95
N VAL A 5 -7.72 -65.40 1.73
CA VAL A 5 -6.83 -64.38 1.28
C VAL A 5 -7.61 -63.05 1.15
N PHE A 6 -7.18 -62.02 1.80
CA PHE A 6 -7.66 -60.65 1.50
C PHE A 6 -6.72 -59.96 0.54
N SER A 7 -7.24 -59.73 -0.64
CA SER A 7 -6.68 -58.95 -1.73
C SER A 7 -6.63 -57.47 -1.38
N ALA A 8 -5.46 -56.86 -1.48
CA ALA A 8 -5.31 -55.42 -1.38
C ALA A 8 -5.77 -54.73 -2.65
N GLY A 9 -6.82 -53.96 -2.54
CA GLY A 9 -7.30 -53.04 -3.59
C GLY A 9 -6.38 -51.82 -3.71
N ARG A 10 -5.69 -51.70 -4.82
CA ARG A 10 -5.01 -50.47 -5.23
C ARG A 10 -6.08 -49.45 -5.57
N ALA A 11 -6.13 -48.34 -4.81
CA ALA A 11 -6.81 -47.13 -5.22
C ALA A 11 -6.00 -46.44 -6.35
N GLN A 12 -6.57 -46.40 -7.53
CA GLN A 12 -6.09 -45.64 -8.67
C GLN A 12 -6.30 -44.15 -8.35
N PHE A 13 -5.21 -43.43 -8.24
CA PHE A 13 -5.21 -41.97 -8.30
C PHE A 13 -5.56 -41.56 -9.73
N VAL A 14 -6.70 -40.95 -9.90
CA VAL A 14 -7.11 -40.31 -11.16
C VAL A 14 -6.36 -38.99 -11.21
N ASP A 15 -5.43 -38.90 -12.16
CA ASP A 15 -4.76 -37.67 -12.56
C ASP A 15 -5.83 -36.68 -13.05
N HIS A 16 -6.07 -35.62 -12.30
CA HIS A 16 -6.73 -34.43 -12.83
C HIS A 16 -5.73 -33.66 -13.71
N PRO A 17 -6.17 -33.25 -14.89
CA PRO A 17 -5.31 -32.50 -15.80
C PRO A 17 -4.96 -31.15 -15.19
N ARG A 18 -3.66 -30.86 -15.21
CA ARG A 18 -3.08 -29.57 -14.88
C ARG A 18 -3.73 -28.49 -15.74
N GLU A 19 -4.53 -27.64 -15.09
CA GLU A 19 -4.99 -26.41 -15.72
C GLU A 19 -3.80 -25.55 -16.08
N CYS A 20 -3.82 -25.18 -17.31
CA CYS A 20 -2.88 -24.53 -18.18
C CYS A 20 -2.05 -23.42 -17.50
N ASP A 21 -0.75 -23.61 -17.42
CA ASP A 21 0.25 -22.57 -17.05
C ASP A 21 0.15 -21.31 -17.95
N CYS A 22 -0.53 -21.40 -19.10
CA CYS A 22 -0.80 -20.28 -20.00
C CYS A 22 -1.75 -19.23 -19.42
N CYS A 23 -2.71 -19.62 -18.56
CA CYS A 23 -3.63 -18.66 -17.94
C CYS A 23 -2.92 -17.83 -16.86
N PHE A 24 -1.99 -18.45 -16.14
CA PHE A 24 -1.22 -17.75 -15.11
C PHE A 24 -0.22 -16.76 -15.74
N VAL A 25 0.40 -17.14 -16.85
CA VAL A 25 1.31 -16.26 -17.62
C VAL A 25 0.54 -15.11 -18.26
N LEU A 26 -0.66 -15.34 -18.78
CA LEU A 26 -1.51 -14.29 -19.36
C LEU A 26 -2.04 -13.32 -18.27
N ILE A 27 -2.40 -13.82 -17.10
CA ILE A 27 -2.78 -12.97 -15.96
C ILE A 27 -1.57 -12.16 -15.46
N MET A 28 -0.39 -12.75 -15.39
CA MET A 28 0.84 -12.05 -14.97
C MET A 28 1.30 -11.05 -16.04
N ALA A 29 1.13 -11.34 -17.34
CA ALA A 29 1.42 -10.38 -18.40
C ALA A 29 0.42 -9.22 -18.43
N ALA A 30 -0.86 -9.48 -18.18
CA ALA A 30 -1.88 -8.45 -18.03
C ALA A 30 -1.62 -7.58 -16.80
N VAL A 31 -1.21 -8.19 -15.67
CA VAL A 31 -0.84 -7.48 -14.45
C VAL A 31 0.43 -6.65 -14.63
N GLN A 32 1.42 -7.12 -15.41
CA GLN A 32 2.62 -6.32 -15.70
C GLN A 32 2.34 -5.13 -16.62
N THR A 33 1.42 -5.26 -17.57
CA THR A 33 0.96 -4.13 -18.39
C THR A 33 0.10 -3.15 -17.59
N GLU A 34 -0.72 -3.62 -16.64
CA GLU A 34 -1.47 -2.75 -15.74
C GLU A 34 -0.58 -2.04 -14.72
N VAL A 35 0.49 -2.67 -14.22
CA VAL A 35 1.45 -2.00 -13.31
C VAL A 35 2.17 -0.84 -14.01
N SER A 36 2.40 -0.92 -15.32
CA SER A 36 2.94 0.22 -16.09
C SER A 36 1.91 1.32 -16.33
N LEU A 37 0.61 0.98 -16.35
CA LEU A 37 -0.49 1.95 -16.44
C LEU A 37 -0.79 2.62 -15.09
N PHE A 38 -0.52 1.95 -13.96
CA PHE A 38 -0.69 2.53 -12.61
C PHE A 38 0.49 3.38 -12.13
N SER A 39 1.60 3.44 -12.86
CA SER A 39 2.73 4.36 -12.57
C SER A 39 2.49 5.79 -13.06
N GLN A 40 1.43 6.04 -13.79
CA GLN A 40 0.95 7.37 -14.08
C GLN A 40 -0.02 7.82 -12.98
N PRO A 41 0.19 8.99 -12.37
CA PRO A 41 -0.91 9.62 -11.64
C PRO A 41 -2.05 9.74 -12.65
N TRP A 42 -3.27 9.49 -12.23
CA TRP A 42 -4.51 9.61 -13.02
C TRP A 42 -4.55 10.91 -13.83
N GLN A 43 -3.61 11.07 -14.74
CA GLN A 43 -3.64 12.05 -15.81
C GLN A 43 -4.45 11.40 -16.92
N ARG A 44 -5.78 11.47 -16.81
CA ARG A 44 -6.58 11.48 -18.01
C ARG A 44 -6.02 12.64 -18.86
N PRO A 45 -5.73 12.45 -20.14
CA PRO A 45 -5.17 13.51 -20.96
C PRO A 45 -6.08 14.74 -20.82
N LEU A 46 -5.52 15.83 -20.36
CA LEU A 46 -6.12 17.15 -20.52
C LEU A 46 -6.21 17.37 -22.03
N HIS A 47 -7.35 17.05 -22.63
CA HIS A 47 -7.68 17.57 -23.93
C HIS A 47 -7.70 19.09 -23.81
N ILE A 48 -6.67 19.71 -24.39
CA ILE A 48 -6.62 21.14 -24.62
C ILE A 48 -7.77 21.46 -25.57
N TYR A 49 -8.90 21.87 -25.01
CA TYR A 49 -9.98 22.44 -25.79
C TYR A 49 -9.60 23.89 -26.14
N GLY A 50 -8.97 24.03 -27.30
CA GLY A 50 -9.00 25.29 -28.02
C GLY A 50 -10.46 25.65 -28.35
N GLY A 51 -10.86 26.88 -28.03
CA GLY A 51 -12.16 27.46 -28.08
C GLY A 51 -13.11 26.94 -29.17
N LEU A 52 -14.06 26.15 -28.77
CA LEU A 52 -15.29 25.89 -29.48
C LEU A 52 -16.43 25.99 -28.48
N ILE A 53 -17.37 26.85 -28.81
CA ILE A 53 -18.64 27.05 -28.12
C ILE A 53 -19.35 25.69 -28.06
N CYS A 54 -19.30 25.01 -26.91
CA CYS A 54 -19.98 23.75 -26.71
C CYS A 54 -21.50 24.01 -26.73
N ASN A 55 -22.16 23.50 -27.78
CA ASN A 55 -23.60 23.36 -27.82
C ASN A 55 -24.02 22.43 -26.65
N ALA A 56 -24.92 22.93 -25.80
CA ALA A 56 -25.41 22.25 -24.60
C ALA A 56 -26.15 20.90 -24.85
N LEU A 57 -26.14 20.38 -26.08
CA LEU A 57 -26.82 19.15 -26.50
C LEU A 57 -25.84 18.00 -26.89
N MET A 58 -24.54 18.25 -26.87
CA MET A 58 -23.53 17.21 -26.99
C MET A 58 -22.76 17.12 -25.68
N ALA A 59 -23.42 16.68 -24.61
CA ALA A 59 -22.74 16.19 -23.45
C ALA A 59 -21.92 14.99 -23.89
N ASP A 60 -20.59 15.16 -23.93
CA ASP A 60 -19.65 14.05 -24.14
C ASP A 60 -20.01 12.96 -23.15
N SER A 61 -20.45 11.80 -23.66
CA SER A 61 -20.97 10.67 -22.88
C SER A 61 -19.88 9.99 -22.02
N TRP A 62 -18.75 10.66 -21.77
CA TRP A 62 -17.59 10.16 -21.03
C TRP A 62 -17.27 10.96 -19.77
N SER A 63 -17.95 12.07 -19.49
CA SER A 63 -17.73 12.86 -18.27
C SER A 63 -19.07 13.16 -17.61
N ASP A 64 -19.45 12.28 -16.70
CA ASP A 64 -20.58 12.45 -15.79
C ASP A 64 -20.23 13.30 -14.55
N ARG A 65 -19.03 13.91 -14.55
CA ARG A 65 -18.57 14.81 -13.49
C ARG A 65 -19.39 16.08 -13.49
N THR A 66 -20.05 16.33 -12.38
CA THR A 66 -20.80 17.59 -12.20
C THR A 66 -19.86 18.77 -11.92
N PRO A 67 -20.32 20.03 -12.09
CA PRO A 67 -19.55 21.21 -11.70
C PRO A 67 -19.08 21.16 -10.23
N LEU A 68 -19.81 20.45 -9.36
CA LEU A 68 -19.46 20.29 -7.96
C LEU A 68 -18.20 19.42 -7.79
N HIS A 69 -18.05 18.34 -8.56
CA HIS A 69 -16.84 17.50 -8.57
C HIS A 69 -15.63 18.32 -9.06
N GLU A 70 -15.81 19.08 -10.12
CA GLU A 70 -14.73 19.90 -10.68
C GLU A 70 -14.29 21.01 -9.71
N ALA A 71 -15.24 21.69 -9.07
CA ALA A 71 -14.95 22.70 -8.05
C ALA A 71 -14.22 22.10 -6.84
N ALA A 72 -14.60 20.88 -6.45
CA ALA A 72 -13.95 20.14 -5.36
C ALA A 72 -12.52 19.73 -5.72
N TYR A 73 -12.30 19.17 -6.92
CA TYR A 73 -10.99 18.76 -7.41
C TYR A 73 -10.01 19.92 -7.59
N GLN A 74 -10.50 21.06 -8.04
CA GLN A 74 -9.69 22.27 -8.24
C GLN A 74 -9.52 23.11 -6.97
N GLY A 75 -10.14 22.75 -5.85
CA GLY A 75 -10.05 23.47 -4.60
C GLY A 75 -10.77 24.83 -4.59
N ARG A 76 -11.74 25.03 -5.49
CA ARG A 76 -12.48 26.29 -5.64
C ARG A 76 -13.59 26.39 -4.60
N LEU A 77 -13.23 26.64 -3.34
CA LEU A 77 -14.16 26.66 -2.21
C LEU A 77 -15.35 27.60 -2.40
N LEU A 78 -15.14 28.81 -2.94
CA LEU A 78 -16.24 29.77 -3.14
C LEU A 78 -17.23 29.26 -4.18
N HIS A 79 -16.75 28.66 -5.26
CA HIS A 79 -17.58 28.06 -6.28
C HIS A 79 -18.34 26.85 -5.75
N LEU A 80 -17.67 26.01 -4.98
CA LEU A 80 -18.27 24.87 -4.30
C LEU A 80 -19.43 25.30 -3.39
N ARG A 81 -19.26 26.37 -2.60
CA ARG A 81 -20.29 26.95 -1.75
C ARG A 81 -21.48 27.44 -2.56
N SER A 82 -21.21 28.16 -3.66
CA SER A 82 -22.25 28.66 -4.55
C SER A 82 -23.09 27.53 -5.15
N LEU A 83 -22.45 26.44 -5.59
CA LEU A 83 -23.17 25.30 -6.17
C LEU A 83 -24.07 24.59 -5.15
N ILE A 84 -23.58 24.39 -3.91
CA ILE A 84 -24.40 23.80 -2.85
C ILE A 84 -25.57 24.73 -2.49
N SER A 85 -25.38 26.05 -2.44
CA SER A 85 -26.47 26.99 -2.20
C SER A 85 -27.52 27.02 -3.35
N GLN A 86 -27.11 26.61 -4.57
CA GLN A 86 -28.00 26.43 -5.72
C GLN A 86 -28.78 25.11 -5.71
N GLY A 87 -28.54 24.26 -4.69
CA GLY A 87 -29.27 23.00 -4.51
C GLY A 87 -28.55 21.76 -5.03
N TYR A 88 -27.26 21.85 -5.41
CA TYR A 88 -26.49 20.64 -5.70
C TYR A 88 -26.32 19.80 -4.44
N HIS A 89 -26.61 18.50 -4.54
CA HIS A 89 -26.46 17.59 -3.42
C HIS A 89 -24.99 17.29 -3.15
N VAL A 90 -24.57 17.36 -1.88
CA VAL A 90 -23.18 17.20 -1.44
C VAL A 90 -22.59 15.82 -1.79
N ASP A 91 -23.42 14.78 -1.81
CA ASP A 91 -23.06 13.39 -2.14
C ASP A 91 -23.49 12.98 -3.55
N THR A 92 -23.53 13.90 -4.50
CA THR A 92 -23.74 13.56 -5.91
C THR A 92 -22.65 12.60 -6.38
N LEU A 93 -23.02 11.46 -6.96
CA LEU A 93 -22.08 10.46 -7.43
C LEU A 93 -21.94 10.46 -8.95
N THR A 94 -20.74 10.23 -9.43
CA THR A 94 -20.47 9.87 -10.83
C THR A 94 -20.87 8.42 -11.11
N MET A 95 -20.82 7.98 -12.38
CA MET A 95 -21.02 6.56 -12.74
C MET A 95 -20.04 5.64 -12.02
N ASP A 96 -18.81 6.10 -11.81
CA ASP A 96 -17.78 5.39 -11.04
C ASP A 96 -17.98 5.50 -9.51
N ARG A 97 -19.14 6.05 -9.06
CA ARG A 97 -19.47 6.28 -7.66
C ARG A 97 -18.47 7.19 -6.93
N VAL A 98 -17.81 8.06 -7.65
CA VAL A 98 -16.93 9.09 -7.07
C VAL A 98 -17.79 10.25 -6.57
N SER A 99 -17.62 10.68 -5.33
CA SER A 99 -18.28 11.85 -4.75
C SER A 99 -17.38 13.10 -4.82
N PRO A 100 -17.93 14.32 -4.65
CA PRO A 100 -17.14 15.54 -4.55
C PRO A 100 -16.08 15.49 -3.44
N LEU A 101 -16.35 14.75 -2.34
CA LEU A 101 -15.39 14.56 -1.27
C LEU A 101 -14.17 13.72 -1.72
N HIS A 102 -14.37 12.69 -2.54
CA HIS A 102 -13.26 11.95 -3.16
C HIS A 102 -12.35 12.87 -3.95
N GLU A 103 -12.93 13.77 -4.74
CA GLU A 103 -12.20 14.71 -5.58
C GLU A 103 -11.45 15.76 -4.77
N ALA A 104 -12.09 16.34 -3.74
CA ALA A 104 -11.42 17.26 -2.82
C ALA A 104 -10.23 16.63 -2.12
N CYS A 105 -10.36 15.34 -1.73
CA CYS A 105 -9.31 14.58 -1.08
C CYS A 105 -8.18 14.21 -2.06
N LEU A 106 -8.51 13.86 -3.30
CA LEU A 106 -7.53 13.57 -4.35
C LEU A 106 -6.72 14.82 -4.72
N GLY A 107 -7.38 15.99 -4.76
CA GLY A 107 -6.69 17.27 -4.94
C GLY A 107 -5.95 17.76 -3.69
N GLY A 108 -6.14 17.12 -2.52
CA GLY A 108 -5.54 17.55 -1.26
C GLY A 108 -6.13 18.83 -0.67
N HIS A 109 -7.32 19.23 -1.11
CA HIS A 109 -7.95 20.51 -0.76
C HIS A 109 -8.71 20.43 0.56
N TYR A 110 -7.99 20.64 1.66
CA TYR A 110 -8.54 20.60 3.03
C TYR A 110 -9.79 21.46 3.22
N ALA A 111 -9.80 22.71 2.72
CA ALA A 111 -10.92 23.62 2.92
C ALA A 111 -12.21 23.13 2.23
N CYS A 112 -12.09 22.55 1.03
CA CYS A 112 -13.22 21.96 0.32
C CYS A 112 -13.70 20.68 1.00
N ALA A 113 -12.76 19.78 1.37
CA ALA A 113 -13.08 18.56 2.09
C ALA A 113 -13.79 18.85 3.43
N LYS A 114 -13.28 19.82 4.20
CA LYS A 114 -13.92 20.26 5.44
C LYS A 114 -15.33 20.78 5.20
N PHE A 115 -15.49 21.67 4.22
CA PHE A 115 -16.80 22.24 3.91
C PHE A 115 -17.81 21.16 3.51
N LEU A 116 -17.40 20.18 2.69
CA LEU A 116 -18.27 19.06 2.29
C LEU A 116 -18.69 18.21 3.49
N LEU A 117 -17.73 17.87 4.36
CA LEU A 117 -18.00 17.08 5.58
C LEU A 117 -18.90 17.85 6.57
N ASP A 118 -18.69 19.14 6.75
CA ASP A 118 -19.54 20.00 7.59
C ASP A 118 -20.98 20.08 7.06
N HIS A 119 -21.20 19.81 5.76
CA HIS A 119 -22.53 19.74 5.11
C HIS A 119 -23.05 18.32 4.94
N GLY A 120 -22.46 17.36 5.65
CA GLY A 120 -22.95 15.98 5.72
C GLY A 120 -22.47 15.05 4.62
N ALA A 121 -21.36 15.36 3.92
CA ALA A 121 -20.77 14.44 2.96
C ALA A 121 -20.38 13.12 3.63
N ASN A 122 -20.63 11.99 2.94
CA ASN A 122 -20.30 10.67 3.43
C ASN A 122 -18.78 10.41 3.36
N ALA A 123 -18.12 10.38 4.53
CA ALA A 123 -16.69 10.09 4.64
C ALA A 123 -16.31 8.63 4.30
N GLU A 124 -17.29 7.72 4.31
CA GLU A 124 -17.16 6.28 4.02
C GLU A 124 -17.61 5.92 2.60
N ALA A 125 -17.87 6.89 1.73
CA ALA A 125 -18.26 6.62 0.36
C ALA A 125 -17.18 5.79 -0.35
N VAL A 126 -17.61 4.78 -1.13
CA VAL A 126 -16.71 3.85 -1.83
C VAL A 126 -16.96 3.95 -3.33
N SER A 127 -15.92 4.19 -4.10
CA SER A 127 -15.97 4.18 -5.57
C SER A 127 -16.05 2.75 -6.11
N THR A 128 -16.29 2.60 -7.42
CA THR A 128 -16.29 1.29 -8.09
C THR A 128 -14.95 0.56 -7.98
N ASP A 129 -13.85 1.30 -7.87
CA ASP A 129 -12.49 0.77 -7.68
C ASP A 129 -12.17 0.46 -6.21
N GLY A 130 -13.15 0.58 -5.31
CA GLY A 130 -12.96 0.39 -3.87
C GLY A 130 -12.28 1.56 -3.16
N ALA A 131 -11.98 2.67 -3.87
CA ALA A 131 -11.33 3.81 -3.27
C ALA A 131 -12.29 4.59 -2.34
N THR A 132 -11.76 5.04 -1.20
CA THR A 132 -12.46 5.90 -0.25
C THR A 132 -11.85 7.30 -0.26
N PRO A 133 -12.54 8.33 0.28
CA PRO A 133 -11.94 9.65 0.47
C PRO A 133 -10.62 9.61 1.27
N LEU A 134 -10.51 8.67 2.23
CA LEU A 134 -9.28 8.45 2.99
C LEU A 134 -8.14 7.92 2.09
N PHE A 135 -8.44 6.96 1.21
CA PHE A 135 -7.48 6.45 0.23
C PHE A 135 -6.99 7.58 -0.70
N ASN A 136 -7.90 8.42 -1.20
CA ASN A 136 -7.56 9.54 -2.06
C ASN A 136 -6.70 10.59 -1.33
N SER A 137 -6.98 10.87 -0.05
CA SER A 137 -6.15 11.74 0.79
C SER A 137 -4.73 11.19 0.98
N CYS A 138 -4.60 9.87 1.08
CA CYS A 138 -3.29 9.20 1.13
C CYS A 138 -2.58 9.25 -0.23
N SER A 139 -3.32 9.24 -1.33
CA SER A 139 -2.76 9.38 -2.69
C SER A 139 -2.20 10.77 -2.94
N SER A 140 -2.91 11.81 -2.48
CA SER A 140 -2.45 13.20 -2.58
C SER A 140 -1.34 13.58 -1.58
N GLY A 141 -1.16 12.77 -0.52
CA GLY A 141 -0.21 13.07 0.56
C GLY A 141 -0.67 14.15 1.53
N SER A 142 -1.94 14.55 1.49
CA SER A 142 -2.47 15.59 2.36
C SER A 142 -2.76 15.05 3.77
N ALA A 143 -1.79 15.14 4.66
CA ALA A 143 -1.94 14.76 6.07
C ALA A 143 -3.09 15.51 6.76
N ALA A 144 -3.37 16.75 6.33
CA ALA A 144 -4.49 17.53 6.83
C ALA A 144 -5.85 16.91 6.47
N CYS A 145 -6.03 16.46 5.22
CA CYS A 145 -7.23 15.75 4.77
C CYS A 145 -7.35 14.39 5.47
N VAL A 146 -6.25 13.63 5.58
CA VAL A 146 -6.23 12.35 6.30
C VAL A 146 -6.72 12.53 7.74
N ARG A 147 -6.16 13.50 8.46
CA ARG A 147 -6.58 13.81 9.84
C ARG A 147 -8.05 14.19 9.92
N LEU A 148 -8.51 15.04 9.02
CA LEU A 148 -9.90 15.49 8.97
C LEU A 148 -10.87 14.32 8.79
N ILE A 149 -10.61 13.45 7.83
CA ILE A 149 -11.47 12.29 7.53
C ILE A 149 -11.48 11.30 8.70
N LEU A 150 -10.33 11.06 9.34
CA LEU A 150 -10.23 10.20 10.52
C LEU A 150 -10.98 10.80 11.74
N GLN A 151 -11.02 12.12 11.89
CA GLN A 151 -11.83 12.79 12.90
C GLN A 151 -13.34 12.61 12.66
N HIS A 152 -13.76 12.48 11.40
CA HIS A 152 -15.13 12.12 11.02
C HIS A 152 -15.41 10.62 11.07
N ARG A 153 -14.56 9.85 11.79
CA ARG A 153 -14.69 8.41 12.09
C ARG A 153 -14.67 7.50 10.87
N ALA A 154 -14.06 7.93 9.78
CA ALA A 154 -13.83 7.05 8.64
C ALA A 154 -12.96 5.85 9.05
N SER A 155 -13.31 4.67 8.53
CA SER A 155 -12.60 3.43 8.79
C SER A 155 -11.19 3.48 8.20
N VAL A 156 -10.20 3.21 9.04
CA VAL A 156 -8.79 3.14 8.61
C VAL A 156 -8.52 1.88 7.79
N ASN A 157 -9.24 0.80 8.12
CA ASN A 157 -9.09 -0.50 7.48
C ASN A 157 -10.31 -0.75 6.61
N THR A 158 -10.16 -0.54 5.31
CA THR A 158 -11.22 -0.83 4.35
C THR A 158 -11.48 -2.33 4.24
N PRO A 159 -12.75 -2.77 4.14
CA PRO A 159 -13.08 -4.17 3.95
C PRO A 159 -12.61 -4.68 2.57
N ASP A 160 -12.56 -3.79 1.58
CA ASP A 160 -12.16 -4.12 0.23
C ASP A 160 -10.64 -4.22 0.12
N LEU A 161 -10.18 -5.34 -0.42
CA LEU A 161 -8.76 -5.64 -0.62
C LEU A 161 -8.13 -4.86 -1.79
N LEU A 162 -8.91 -4.07 -2.52
CA LEU A 162 -8.43 -3.37 -3.72
C LEU A 162 -7.78 -2.01 -3.41
N ALA A 163 -8.30 -1.29 -2.43
CA ALA A 163 -7.85 0.08 -2.14
C ALA A 163 -7.59 0.30 -0.64
N SER A 164 -6.39 -0.01 -0.20
CA SER A 164 -5.98 0.22 1.20
C SER A 164 -5.22 1.53 1.36
N PRO A 165 -5.67 2.46 2.23
CA PRO A 165 -5.01 3.73 2.49
C PRO A 165 -3.56 3.59 2.95
N VAL A 166 -3.25 2.54 3.74
CA VAL A 166 -1.90 2.27 4.26
C VAL A 166 -0.93 1.90 3.15
N HIS A 167 -1.36 1.02 2.23
CA HIS A 167 -0.55 0.65 1.08
C HIS A 167 -0.31 1.84 0.16
N GLN A 168 -1.33 2.67 -0.04
CA GLN A 168 -1.21 3.86 -0.88
C GLN A 168 -0.24 4.88 -0.29
N ALA A 169 -0.35 5.18 1.01
CA ALA A 169 0.58 6.07 1.70
C ALA A 169 2.03 5.54 1.65
N ALA A 170 2.20 4.22 1.86
CA ALA A 170 3.50 3.55 1.79
C ALA A 170 4.10 3.60 0.38
N LYS A 171 3.31 3.24 -0.64
CA LYS A 171 3.70 3.26 -2.06
C LYS A 171 4.05 4.66 -2.57
N LYS A 172 3.34 5.69 -2.12
CA LYS A 172 3.59 7.09 -2.52
C LYS A 172 4.69 7.76 -1.69
N GLY A 173 5.17 7.13 -0.62
CA GLY A 173 6.21 7.69 0.23
C GLY A 173 5.70 8.78 1.20
N HIS A 174 4.40 8.89 1.42
CA HIS A 174 3.80 9.90 2.27
C HIS A 174 3.87 9.51 3.75
N ARG A 175 5.03 9.76 4.36
CA ARG A 175 5.35 9.37 5.73
C ARG A 175 4.33 9.89 6.75
N GLU A 176 3.96 11.16 6.67
CA GLU A 176 3.03 11.77 7.65
C GLU A 176 1.64 11.14 7.60
N CYS A 177 1.14 10.84 6.38
CA CYS A 177 -0.11 10.13 6.21
C CYS A 177 -0.03 8.71 6.80
N LEU A 178 1.07 8.01 6.53
CA LEU A 178 1.31 6.67 7.06
C LEU A 178 1.37 6.67 8.60
N GLU A 179 2.05 7.64 9.20
CA GLU A 179 2.15 7.80 10.66
C GLU A 179 0.77 8.03 11.29
N LEU A 180 -0.06 8.88 10.69
CA LEU A 180 -1.44 9.10 11.12
C LEU A 180 -2.25 7.80 11.04
N LEU A 181 -2.22 7.09 9.92
CA LEU A 181 -2.97 5.84 9.76
C LEU A 181 -2.57 4.80 10.82
N LEU A 182 -1.28 4.64 11.07
CA LEU A 182 -0.78 3.72 12.11
C LEU A 182 -1.23 4.13 13.51
N SER A 183 -1.26 5.43 13.82
CA SER A 183 -1.73 5.95 15.10
C SER A 183 -3.23 5.69 15.33
N TYR A 184 -4.02 5.62 14.25
CA TYR A 184 -5.45 5.28 14.29
C TYR A 184 -5.72 3.77 14.15
N GLY A 185 -4.71 2.91 14.26
CA GLY A 185 -4.88 1.46 14.32
C GLY A 185 -4.94 0.75 12.97
N ALA A 186 -4.29 1.31 11.95
CA ALA A 186 -4.13 0.63 10.68
C ALA A 186 -3.37 -0.69 10.82
N ARG A 187 -3.79 -1.72 10.07
CA ARG A 187 -3.11 -3.01 10.04
C ARG A 187 -1.77 -2.90 9.32
N ILE A 188 -0.69 -3.02 10.08
CA ILE A 188 0.67 -2.79 9.57
C ILE A 188 1.16 -3.86 8.59
N ASP A 189 0.70 -5.11 8.74
CA ASP A 189 1.09 -6.25 7.89
C ASP A 189 -0.12 -6.84 7.14
N MET A 190 -1.06 -6.00 6.77
CA MET A 190 -2.15 -6.42 5.89
C MET A 190 -1.56 -6.77 4.53
N GLU A 191 -1.76 -8.01 4.09
CA GLU A 191 -1.31 -8.45 2.78
C GLU A 191 -2.44 -8.30 1.76
N LEU A 192 -2.14 -7.61 0.65
CA LEU A 192 -3.01 -7.52 -0.51
C LEU A 192 -2.49 -8.44 -1.62
N PRO A 193 -3.36 -9.12 -2.39
CA PRO A 193 -2.95 -10.14 -3.36
C PRO A 193 -1.91 -9.68 -4.38
N VAL A 194 -1.97 -8.43 -4.82
CA VAL A 194 -1.08 -7.88 -5.85
C VAL A 194 -0.01 -6.95 -5.27
N MET A 195 -0.32 -6.28 -4.18
CA MET A 195 0.55 -5.24 -3.61
C MET A 195 1.41 -5.74 -2.43
N GLY A 196 1.14 -6.96 -1.97
CA GLY A 196 1.78 -7.52 -0.77
C GLY A 196 1.46 -6.73 0.49
N THR A 197 2.44 -6.62 1.39
CA THR A 197 2.32 -5.81 2.61
C THR A 197 2.64 -4.33 2.36
N PRO A 198 2.24 -3.41 3.25
CA PRO A 198 2.64 -2.00 3.16
C PRO A 198 4.17 -1.82 3.11
N LEU A 199 4.92 -2.66 3.86
CA LEU A 199 6.37 -2.65 3.83
C LEU A 199 6.91 -3.05 2.45
N TYR A 200 6.35 -4.09 1.84
CA TYR A 200 6.70 -4.51 0.48
C TYR A 200 6.45 -3.38 -0.53
N SER A 201 5.26 -2.77 -0.47
CA SER A 201 4.88 -1.63 -1.33
C SER A 201 5.84 -0.43 -1.18
N ALA A 202 6.25 -0.12 0.06
CA ALA A 202 7.24 0.94 0.33
C ALA A 202 8.63 0.59 -0.23
N CYS A 203 9.03 -0.70 -0.18
CA CYS A 203 10.30 -1.18 -0.75
C CYS A 203 10.31 -1.10 -2.27
N VAL A 204 9.22 -1.49 -2.95
CA VAL A 204 9.07 -1.32 -4.40
C VAL A 204 9.22 0.15 -4.80
N ALA A 205 8.62 1.07 -4.05
CA ALA A 205 8.68 2.51 -4.29
C ALA A 205 9.97 3.18 -3.81
N GLN A 206 10.86 2.44 -3.14
CA GLN A 206 12.09 2.95 -2.51
C GLN A 206 11.84 4.11 -1.51
N ALA A 207 10.70 4.09 -0.86
CA ALA A 207 10.29 5.10 0.10
C ALA A 207 10.96 4.86 1.47
N ALA A 208 12.27 5.12 1.57
CA ALA A 208 13.10 4.81 2.75
C ALA A 208 12.53 5.36 4.07
N SER A 209 11.91 6.55 4.04
CA SER A 209 11.26 7.16 5.20
C SER A 209 10.05 6.34 5.70
N CYS A 210 9.23 5.80 4.78
CA CYS A 210 8.10 4.94 5.09
C CYS A 210 8.58 3.55 5.53
N VAL A 211 9.59 2.97 4.85
CA VAL A 211 10.22 1.71 5.25
C VAL A 211 10.72 1.80 6.69
N ARG A 212 11.47 2.85 7.02
CA ARG A 212 11.95 3.08 8.40
C ARG A 212 10.80 3.16 9.40
N LEU A 213 9.76 3.93 9.08
CA LEU A 213 8.59 4.08 9.95
C LEU A 213 7.90 2.74 10.20
N LEU A 214 7.62 1.96 9.15
CA LEU A 214 6.97 0.65 9.25
C LEU A 214 7.80 -0.33 10.09
N LEU A 215 9.09 -0.41 9.85
CA LEU A 215 10.00 -1.29 10.61
C LEU A 215 10.09 -0.89 12.10
N HIS A 216 10.13 0.40 12.40
CA HIS A 216 10.09 0.87 13.79
C HIS A 216 8.75 0.60 14.46
N SER A 217 7.65 0.67 13.71
CA SER A 217 6.30 0.35 14.19
C SER A 217 6.05 -1.16 14.31
N GLY A 218 7.02 -2.01 13.93
CA GLY A 218 6.98 -3.45 14.12
C GLY A 218 6.44 -4.24 12.94
N ALA A 219 6.50 -3.72 11.73
CA ALA A 219 6.20 -4.48 10.51
C ALA A 219 7.13 -5.70 10.39
N ASP A 220 6.57 -6.81 9.91
CA ASP A 220 7.37 -8.02 9.68
C ASP A 220 8.23 -7.86 8.42
N VAL A 221 9.53 -7.92 8.62
CA VAL A 221 10.52 -7.74 7.56
C VAL A 221 10.55 -8.88 6.54
N GLN A 222 9.92 -10.01 6.84
CA GLN A 222 9.91 -11.20 5.99
C GLN A 222 8.64 -11.32 5.14
N ILE A 223 7.53 -10.76 5.59
CA ILE A 223 6.24 -10.86 4.89
C ILE A 223 6.19 -9.82 3.77
N GLY A 224 6.12 -10.29 2.53
CA GLY A 224 6.09 -9.44 1.34
C GLY A 224 4.83 -9.63 0.51
N CYS A 225 5.00 -10.15 -0.69
CA CYS A 225 3.93 -10.50 -1.63
C CYS A 225 4.11 -11.96 -2.05
N GLY A 226 3.27 -12.85 -1.55
CA GLY A 226 3.47 -14.29 -1.72
C GLY A 226 4.83 -14.74 -1.18
N GLN A 227 5.65 -15.37 -2.02
CA GLN A 227 7.01 -15.78 -1.64
C GLN A 227 8.08 -14.69 -1.84
N ASP A 228 7.70 -13.54 -2.36
CA ASP A 228 8.62 -12.43 -2.62
C ASP A 228 8.75 -11.56 -1.37
N SER A 229 9.90 -11.56 -0.71
CA SER A 229 10.10 -10.78 0.50
C SER A 229 10.32 -9.28 0.19
N PRO A 230 10.14 -8.38 1.16
CA PRO A 230 10.46 -6.96 0.99
C PRO A 230 11.91 -6.73 0.54
N LEU A 231 12.83 -7.61 0.92
CA LEU A 231 14.23 -7.54 0.50
C LEU A 231 14.39 -7.82 -1.01
N HIS A 232 13.66 -8.79 -1.56
CA HIS A 232 13.64 -9.03 -3.02
C HIS A 232 13.16 -7.78 -3.77
N ALA A 233 12.06 -7.17 -3.30
CA ALA A 233 11.53 -5.94 -3.89
C ALA A 233 12.55 -4.80 -3.86
N ALA A 234 13.19 -4.57 -2.72
CA ALA A 234 14.18 -3.51 -2.56
C ALA A 234 15.41 -3.72 -3.46
N VAL A 235 15.85 -4.98 -3.62
CA VAL A 235 16.97 -5.33 -4.50
C VAL A 235 16.62 -5.11 -5.97
N ARG A 236 15.44 -5.53 -6.42
CA ARG A 236 14.97 -5.27 -7.79
C ARG A 236 14.85 -3.77 -8.09
N ALA A 237 14.38 -3.01 -7.10
CA ALA A 237 14.26 -1.56 -7.22
C ALA A 237 15.63 -0.83 -7.16
N GLY A 238 16.70 -1.51 -6.74
CA GLY A 238 18.07 -0.96 -6.73
C GLY A 238 18.39 -0.04 -5.56
N GLY A 239 17.55 0.03 -4.53
CA GLY A 239 17.69 0.93 -3.38
C GLY A 239 18.67 0.41 -2.32
N ALA A 240 19.93 0.78 -2.40
CA ALA A 240 20.96 0.34 -1.44
C ALA A 240 20.63 0.75 0.01
N ASP A 241 20.10 1.95 0.22
CA ASP A 241 19.72 2.45 1.55
C ASP A 241 18.55 1.64 2.16
N VAL A 242 17.57 1.27 1.33
CA VAL A 242 16.43 0.45 1.74
C VAL A 242 16.89 -0.97 2.06
N VAL A 243 17.77 -1.54 1.22
CA VAL A 243 18.38 -2.86 1.45
C VAL A 243 19.19 -2.85 2.75
N ASP A 244 20.01 -1.81 2.96
CA ASP A 244 20.79 -1.64 4.18
C ASP A 244 19.91 -1.64 5.44
N LEU A 245 18.82 -0.87 5.37
CA LEU A 245 17.85 -0.76 6.45
C LEU A 245 17.14 -2.10 6.72
N LEU A 246 16.65 -2.79 5.68
CA LEU A 246 16.00 -4.10 5.85
C LEU A 246 16.95 -5.12 6.47
N MET A 247 18.22 -5.14 6.04
CA MET A 247 19.24 -6.01 6.59
C MET A 247 19.50 -5.72 8.06
N ASP A 248 19.47 -4.45 8.50
CA ASP A 248 19.60 -4.07 9.91
C ASP A 248 18.44 -4.58 10.75
N PHE A 249 17.23 -4.61 10.18
CA PHE A 249 16.05 -5.15 10.84
C PHE A 249 15.89 -6.66 10.70
N GLY A 250 16.86 -7.35 10.09
CA GLY A 250 16.97 -8.81 10.05
C GLY A 250 16.25 -9.46 8.90
N ALA A 251 16.19 -8.80 7.75
CA ALA A 251 15.76 -9.43 6.52
C ALA A 251 16.65 -10.63 6.19
N ASP A 252 16.03 -11.74 5.75
CA ASP A 252 16.74 -12.96 5.36
C ASP A 252 17.23 -12.82 3.90
N ALA A 253 18.55 -12.76 3.75
CA ALA A 253 19.21 -12.70 2.44
C ALA A 253 19.24 -14.06 1.71
N CYS A 254 18.90 -15.15 2.39
CA CYS A 254 18.94 -16.50 1.83
C CYS A 254 17.55 -17.00 1.40
N CYS A 255 16.48 -16.25 1.71
CA CYS A 255 15.13 -16.63 1.29
C CYS A 255 15.03 -16.68 -0.23
N ARG A 256 14.21 -17.62 -0.74
CA ARG A 256 13.99 -17.81 -2.17
C ARG A 256 12.59 -17.38 -2.55
N ASN A 257 12.47 -16.65 -3.64
CA ASN A 257 11.18 -16.28 -4.21
C ASN A 257 10.56 -17.42 -5.04
N VAL A 258 9.42 -17.15 -5.69
CA VAL A 258 8.71 -18.12 -6.56
C VAL A 258 9.62 -18.70 -7.68
N GLU A 259 10.57 -17.90 -8.16
CA GLU A 259 11.52 -18.30 -9.20
C GLU A 259 12.72 -19.07 -8.62
N GLY A 260 12.76 -19.34 -7.32
CA GLY A 260 13.88 -19.97 -6.62
C GLY A 260 15.10 -19.06 -6.46
N LYS A 261 15.01 -17.78 -6.80
CA LYS A 261 16.10 -16.81 -6.73
C LYS A 261 16.19 -16.19 -5.34
N THR A 262 17.41 -16.00 -4.84
CA THR A 262 17.69 -15.22 -3.64
C THR A 262 17.79 -13.72 -3.97
N PRO A 263 17.67 -12.82 -2.97
CA PRO A 263 17.94 -11.40 -3.17
C PRO A 263 19.32 -11.13 -3.81
N GLN A 264 20.32 -11.94 -3.47
CA GLN A 264 21.66 -11.83 -4.05
C GLN A 264 21.69 -12.18 -5.53
N ASP A 265 20.92 -13.20 -5.96
CA ASP A 265 20.82 -13.61 -7.38
C ASP A 265 20.17 -12.53 -8.23
N LEU A 266 19.24 -11.75 -7.64
CA LEU A 266 18.57 -10.62 -8.31
C LEU A 266 19.42 -9.36 -8.38
N SER A 267 20.48 -9.26 -7.57
CA SER A 267 21.31 -8.06 -7.53
C SER A 267 22.26 -8.00 -8.74
N PRO A 268 22.33 -6.87 -9.47
CA PRO A 268 23.28 -6.69 -10.56
C PRO A 268 24.73 -6.86 -10.04
N PRO A 269 25.62 -7.47 -10.84
CA PRO A 269 27.03 -7.55 -10.49
C PRO A 269 27.62 -6.14 -10.32
N ASN A 270 28.48 -5.95 -9.33
CA ASN A 270 29.13 -4.66 -9.02
C ASN A 270 28.19 -3.52 -8.59
N SER A 271 26.94 -3.83 -8.21
CA SER A 271 26.01 -2.82 -7.69
C SER A 271 26.29 -2.51 -6.20
N ALA A 272 25.92 -1.28 -5.79
CA ALA A 272 25.96 -0.90 -4.38
C ALA A 272 25.10 -1.84 -3.51
N VAL A 273 23.95 -2.29 -4.04
CA VAL A 273 23.06 -3.28 -3.40
C VAL A 273 23.80 -4.57 -3.12
N ARG A 274 24.53 -5.11 -4.10
CA ARG A 274 25.30 -6.35 -3.93
C ARG A 274 26.39 -6.22 -2.87
N THR A 275 27.06 -5.07 -2.84
CA THR A 275 28.06 -4.78 -1.82
C THR A 275 27.47 -4.76 -0.41
N VAL A 276 26.28 -4.15 -0.24
CA VAL A 276 25.56 -4.14 1.03
C VAL A 276 25.15 -5.54 1.45
N LEU A 277 24.59 -6.34 0.53
CA LEU A 277 24.18 -7.73 0.80
C LEU A 277 25.38 -8.59 1.22
N GLN A 278 26.53 -8.48 0.55
CA GLN A 278 27.75 -9.22 0.89
C GLN A 278 28.29 -8.80 2.25
N LYS A 279 28.38 -7.49 2.50
CA LYS A 279 28.90 -6.95 3.76
C LYS A 279 28.04 -7.33 4.97
N LYS A 280 26.70 -7.31 4.82
CA LYS A 280 25.76 -7.57 5.90
C LYS A 280 25.21 -8.99 5.93
N GLY A 281 25.40 -9.79 4.89
CA GLY A 281 24.96 -11.19 4.83
C GLY A 281 25.62 -12.06 5.91
N LEU A 282 26.83 -11.74 6.30
CA LEU A 282 27.50 -12.33 7.46
C LEU A 282 26.97 -11.67 8.73
N CYS A 283 25.92 -12.23 9.29
CA CYS A 283 25.28 -11.66 10.48
C CYS A 283 26.23 -11.63 11.69
N ALA A 284 26.55 -10.45 12.19
CA ALA A 284 27.17 -10.32 13.50
C ALA A 284 26.25 -10.91 14.58
N LEU A 285 26.83 -11.61 15.57
CA LEU A 285 26.08 -12.21 16.68
C LEU A 285 25.16 -11.20 17.39
N SER A 286 25.64 -9.97 17.54
CA SER A 286 24.86 -8.86 18.12
C SER A 286 23.56 -8.60 17.38
N ARG A 287 23.57 -8.66 16.03
CA ARG A 287 22.38 -8.48 15.20
C ARG A 287 21.38 -9.62 15.40
N LEU A 288 21.86 -10.87 15.39
CA LEU A 288 21.02 -12.05 15.66
C LEU A 288 20.36 -11.96 17.03
N CYS A 289 21.13 -11.58 18.07
CA CYS A 289 20.60 -11.36 19.42
C CYS A 289 19.50 -10.29 19.44
N ARG A 290 19.71 -9.14 18.74
CA ARG A 290 18.70 -8.08 18.63
C ARG A 290 17.42 -8.60 18.01
N ILE A 291 17.51 -9.33 16.90
CA ILE A 291 16.37 -9.91 16.19
C ILE A 291 15.62 -10.89 17.08
N CYS A 292 16.33 -11.81 17.75
CA CYS A 292 15.73 -12.75 18.68
C CYS A 292 14.99 -12.06 19.82
N ILE A 293 15.61 -11.06 20.44
CA ILE A 293 14.99 -10.30 21.54
C ILE A 293 13.73 -9.56 21.04
N ARG A 294 13.80 -8.90 19.89
CA ARG A 294 12.63 -8.18 19.34
C ARG A 294 11.50 -9.13 18.98
N ARG A 295 11.78 -10.30 18.40
CA ARG A 295 10.80 -11.35 18.13
C ARG A 295 10.16 -11.87 19.41
N SER A 296 10.96 -12.13 20.45
CA SER A 296 10.49 -12.60 21.76
C SER A 296 9.59 -11.57 22.49
N LEU A 297 9.92 -10.29 22.37
CA LEU A 297 9.09 -9.21 22.93
C LEU A 297 7.76 -9.09 22.20
N GLY A 298 7.75 -9.38 20.90
CA GLY A 298 6.58 -9.19 20.05
C GLY A 298 6.23 -7.71 19.79
N ARG A 299 5.39 -7.44 18.82
CA ARG A 299 5.04 -6.08 18.37
C ARG A 299 4.47 -5.21 19.48
N ASN A 300 3.52 -5.75 20.22
CA ASN A 300 2.78 -5.01 21.24
C ASN A 300 3.62 -4.62 22.47
N ARG A 301 4.82 -5.19 22.62
CA ARG A 301 5.70 -4.94 23.76
C ARG A 301 7.00 -4.22 23.39
N LEU A 302 7.25 -3.92 22.12
CA LEU A 302 8.46 -3.22 21.69
C LEU A 302 8.58 -1.83 22.35
N HIS A 303 7.48 -1.11 22.54
CA HIS A 303 7.46 0.16 23.26
C HIS A 303 7.89 0.01 24.73
N ARG A 304 7.70 -1.17 25.34
CA ARG A 304 8.13 -1.45 26.73
C ARG A 304 9.62 -1.70 26.84
N ALA A 305 10.34 -1.86 25.73
CA ALA A 305 11.80 -2.00 25.77
C ALA A 305 12.48 -0.79 26.44
N SER A 306 11.90 0.41 26.30
CA SER A 306 12.38 1.62 26.98
C SER A 306 12.20 1.58 28.50
N SER A 307 11.21 0.86 29.02
CA SER A 307 10.94 0.71 30.45
C SER A 307 11.66 -0.46 31.13
N LEU A 308 12.37 -1.29 30.36
CA LEU A 308 13.17 -2.38 30.92
C LEU A 308 14.34 -1.82 31.76
N PHE A 309 14.71 -2.52 32.84
CA PHE A 309 15.91 -2.22 33.64
C PHE A 309 17.18 -2.63 32.89
N LEU A 310 17.48 -1.94 31.78
CA LEU A 310 18.66 -2.16 30.95
C LEU A 310 19.44 -0.85 30.79
N PRO A 311 20.78 -0.91 30.63
CA PRO A 311 21.58 0.25 30.26
C PRO A 311 21.05 0.95 29.01
N HIS A 312 21.21 2.28 28.95
CA HIS A 312 20.73 3.08 27.80
C HIS A 312 21.29 2.58 26.47
N THR A 313 22.56 2.21 26.41
CA THR A 313 23.22 1.66 25.23
C THR A 313 22.53 0.38 24.71
N ILE A 314 22.04 -0.49 25.61
CA ILE A 314 21.30 -1.71 25.21
C ILE A 314 19.88 -1.36 24.78
N LYS A 315 19.22 -0.41 25.43
CA LYS A 315 17.90 0.07 25.01
C LYS A 315 17.96 0.69 23.62
N ASP A 316 18.92 1.56 23.38
CA ASP A 316 19.13 2.21 22.09
C ASP A 316 19.46 1.18 21.00
N PHE A 317 20.30 0.20 21.36
CA PHE A 317 20.59 -0.92 20.47
C PHE A 317 19.35 -1.74 20.10
N LEU A 318 18.45 -2.03 21.08
CA LEU A 318 17.20 -2.76 20.83
C LEU A 318 16.19 -1.96 20.03
N LEU A 319 16.16 -0.65 20.20
CA LEU A 319 15.20 0.27 19.58
C LEU A 319 15.71 0.89 18.28
N TYR A 320 16.93 0.57 17.84
CA TYR A 320 17.60 1.18 16.68
C TYR A 320 17.75 2.72 16.80
N ARG A 321 18.04 3.19 18.01
CA ARG A 321 18.32 4.60 18.31
C ARG A 321 19.82 4.86 18.36
#